data_2a2db436158b20e1caf650365229bccc
#
_entry.id   2a2db436158b20e1caf650365229bccc
#
_cell.length_a   1.000
_cell.length_b   1.000
_cell.length_c   1.000
_cell.angle_alpha   90.00
_cell.angle_beta   90.00
_cell.angle_gamma   90.00
#
_symmetry.space_group_name_H-M   'P 1'
#
loop_
_entity.id
_entity.type
_entity.pdbx_description
1 polymer ?
#
loop_
_entity_poly.entity_id
_entity_poly.type
_entity_poly.pdbx_seq_one_letter_code
_entity_poly.pdbx_strand_id
1 'polypeptide(L)'
;MSTLRFEWDDTKNRSNQRKHGVSFQEARAAFLDENARAVPDPDHSDDEERFVLLGLSISLRVLVVCHCHRQDGEIIRIVSARKADRDEIKQYQWWLR
;
A
#
# COMPACT_ATOMS: atom_id res chain seq x y z
N MET A 1 -21.81 3.05 -7.72
CA MET A 1 -20.60 3.48 -7.04
C MET A 1 -19.85 2.28 -6.51
N SER A 2 -18.64 2.06 -6.98
CA SER A 2 -17.86 0.96 -6.47
C SER A 2 -17.23 1.38 -5.14
N THR A 3 -17.36 0.53 -4.15
CA THR A 3 -16.75 0.75 -2.84
C THR A 3 -15.56 -0.19 -2.72
N LEU A 4 -14.36 0.36 -2.55
CA LEU A 4 -13.19 -0.45 -2.31
C LEU A 4 -13.31 -1.11 -0.94
N ARG A 5 -13.09 -2.40 -0.89
CA ARG A 5 -13.05 -3.16 0.34
C ARG A 5 -11.63 -3.61 0.59
N PHE A 6 -11.24 -3.63 1.85
CA PHE A 6 -9.90 -4.01 2.26
C PHE A 6 -9.95 -5.21 3.19
N GLU A 7 -8.95 -6.06 3.10
CA GLU A 7 -8.77 -7.15 4.04
C GLU A 7 -7.29 -7.32 4.37
N TRP A 8 -7.00 -7.92 5.49
CA TRP A 8 -5.65 -8.28 5.87
C TRP A 8 -5.69 -9.29 7.02
N ASP A 9 -4.53 -9.88 7.28
CA ASP A 9 -4.32 -10.79 8.39
C ASP A 9 -3.93 -9.97 9.62
N ASP A 10 -4.64 -10.12 10.73
CA ASP A 10 -4.39 -9.34 11.94
C ASP A 10 -3.01 -9.59 12.53
N THR A 11 -2.51 -10.83 12.44
CA THR A 11 -1.18 -11.16 12.94
C THR A 11 -0.12 -10.44 12.12
N LYS A 12 -0.29 -10.40 10.80
CA LYS A 12 0.62 -9.65 9.92
C LYS A 12 0.56 -8.16 10.19
N ASN A 13 -0.63 -7.63 10.48
CA ASN A 13 -0.78 -6.22 10.82
C ASN A 13 0.05 -5.87 12.06
N ARG A 14 -0.08 -6.68 13.12
CA ARG A 14 0.68 -6.46 14.36
C ARG A 14 2.19 -6.57 14.12
N SER A 15 2.60 -7.59 13.37
CA SER A 15 4.02 -7.79 13.04
C SER A 15 4.57 -6.62 12.22
N ASN A 16 3.77 -6.14 11.26
CA ASN A 16 4.16 -5.01 10.41
C ASN A 16 4.35 -3.73 11.24
N GLN A 17 3.46 -3.49 12.22
CA GLN A 17 3.60 -2.34 13.10
C GLN A 17 4.89 -2.40 13.91
N ARG A 18 5.24 -3.58 14.42
CA ARG A 18 6.49 -3.75 15.18
C ARG A 18 7.72 -3.53 14.31
N LYS A 19 7.68 -4.02 13.07
CA LYS A 19 8.83 -3.93 12.15
C LYS A 19 9.00 -2.53 11.55
N HIS A 20 7.90 -1.93 11.13
CA HIS A 20 7.94 -0.73 10.28
C HIS A 20 7.28 0.50 10.90
N GLY A 21 6.59 0.32 12.02
CA GLY A 21 5.87 1.43 12.64
C GLY A 21 4.66 1.89 11.83
N VAL A 22 4.13 1.05 10.97
CA VAL A 22 2.99 1.36 10.10
C VAL A 22 1.91 0.31 10.29
N SER A 23 0.69 0.75 10.60
CA SER A 23 -0.45 -0.15 10.68
C SER A 23 -1.08 -0.32 9.30
N PHE A 24 -1.81 -1.42 9.11
CA PHE A 24 -2.55 -1.63 7.87
C PHE A 24 -3.74 -0.68 7.78
N GLN A 25 -4.26 -0.21 8.92
CA GLN A 25 -5.28 0.84 8.93
C GLN A 25 -4.73 2.14 8.32
N GLU A 26 -3.52 2.52 8.70
CA GLU A 26 -2.86 3.68 8.10
C GLU A 26 -2.57 3.43 6.62
N ALA A 27 -2.11 2.23 6.26
CA ALA A 27 -1.83 1.87 4.87
C ALA A 27 -3.09 1.99 4.00
N ARG A 28 -4.23 1.58 4.53
CA ARG A 28 -5.51 1.70 3.80
C ARG A 28 -5.77 3.15 3.40
N ALA A 29 -5.46 4.10 4.28
CA ALA A 29 -5.69 5.51 3.99
C ALA A 29 -4.88 6.01 2.79
N ALA A 30 -3.71 5.41 2.53
CA ALA A 30 -2.89 5.80 1.39
C ALA A 30 -3.58 5.52 0.05
N PHE A 31 -4.52 4.57 0.01
CA PHE A 31 -5.30 4.30 -1.20
C PHE A 31 -6.30 5.41 -1.53
N LEU A 32 -6.59 6.29 -0.58
CA LEU A 32 -7.50 7.42 -0.78
C LEU A 32 -6.77 8.66 -1.28
N ASP A 33 -5.45 8.63 -1.31
CA ASP A 33 -4.65 9.74 -1.83
C ASP A 33 -4.83 9.80 -3.35
N GLU A 34 -5.30 10.94 -3.85
CA GLU A 34 -5.53 11.15 -5.28
C GLU A 34 -4.26 11.01 -6.11
N ASN A 35 -3.12 11.23 -5.50
CA ASN A 35 -1.83 11.19 -6.18
C ASN A 35 -1.12 9.84 -6.03
N ALA A 36 -1.75 8.88 -5.33
CA ALA A 36 -1.17 7.57 -5.16
C ALA A 36 -1.09 6.84 -6.51
N ARG A 37 -0.01 6.08 -6.68
CA ARG A 37 0.17 5.25 -7.88
C ARG A 37 0.60 3.86 -7.48
N ALA A 38 0.06 2.89 -8.20
CA ALA A 38 0.40 1.49 -7.99
C ALA A 38 1.07 0.94 -9.24
N VAL A 39 2.10 0.12 -9.03
CA VAL A 39 2.78 -0.58 -10.12
C VAL A 39 2.88 -2.06 -9.76
N PRO A 40 2.98 -2.94 -10.76
CA PRO A 40 3.20 -4.36 -10.46
C PRO A 40 4.50 -4.55 -9.68
N ASP A 41 4.49 -5.48 -8.73
CA ASP A 41 5.68 -5.83 -7.97
C ASP A 41 6.43 -6.93 -8.73
N PRO A 42 7.60 -6.64 -9.31
CA PRO A 42 8.30 -7.63 -10.12
C PRO A 42 8.88 -8.80 -9.31
N ASP A 43 9.03 -8.61 -8.00
CA ASP A 43 9.67 -9.61 -7.16
C ASP A 43 8.72 -10.70 -6.65
N HIS A 44 7.40 -10.51 -6.82
CA HIS A 44 6.39 -11.41 -6.26
C HIS A 44 5.29 -11.70 -7.26
N SER A 45 5.65 -12.26 -8.41
CA SER A 45 4.68 -12.51 -9.48
C SER A 45 4.36 -13.99 -9.71
N ASP A 46 4.91 -14.88 -8.88
CA ASP A 46 4.85 -16.32 -9.19
C ASP A 46 3.47 -16.94 -9.00
N ASP A 47 2.84 -16.74 -7.86
CA ASP A 47 1.56 -17.38 -7.55
C ASP A 47 0.40 -16.42 -7.54
N GLU A 48 0.68 -15.14 -7.29
CA GLU A 48 -0.34 -14.15 -7.06
C GLU A 48 0.20 -12.82 -7.51
N GLU A 49 -0.54 -12.14 -8.35
CA GLU A 49 -0.13 -10.82 -8.82
C GLU A 49 -0.14 -9.83 -7.67
N ARG A 50 1.02 -9.25 -7.39
CA ARG A 50 1.17 -8.25 -6.35
C ARG A 50 1.50 -6.91 -6.94
N PHE A 51 1.08 -5.87 -6.23
CA PHE A 51 1.29 -4.48 -6.62
C PHE A 51 1.89 -3.72 -5.45
N VAL A 52 2.59 -2.65 -5.79
CA VAL A 52 3.16 -1.74 -4.80
C VAL A 52 2.54 -0.37 -5.04
N LEU A 53 1.87 0.15 -4.01
CA LEU A 53 1.30 1.49 -4.07
C LEU A 53 2.19 2.45 -3.30
N LEU A 54 2.46 3.59 -3.89
CA LEU A 54 3.15 4.69 -3.23
C LEU A 54 2.12 5.81 -3.04
N GLY A 55 1.83 6.15 -1.79
CA GLY A 55 0.79 7.12 -1.49
C GLY A 55 0.95 7.75 -0.12
N LEU A 56 0.31 8.90 0.07
CA LEU A 56 0.35 9.65 1.32
C LEU A 56 -0.72 9.15 2.27
N SER A 57 -0.33 8.84 3.50
CA SER A 57 -1.27 8.39 4.52
C SER A 57 -1.93 9.56 5.24
N ILE A 58 -2.91 9.23 6.09
CA ILE A 58 -3.59 10.23 6.91
C ILE A 58 -2.63 10.89 7.91
N SER A 59 -1.54 10.22 8.26
CA SER A 59 -0.49 10.79 9.12
C SER A 59 0.51 11.65 8.36
N LEU A 60 0.22 11.95 7.11
CA LEU A 60 1.05 12.79 6.23
C LEU A 60 2.44 12.23 5.99
N ARG A 61 2.55 10.91 5.92
CA ARG A 61 3.79 10.24 5.51
C ARG A 61 3.54 9.44 4.24
N VAL A 62 4.55 9.43 3.38
CA VAL A 62 4.48 8.63 2.16
C VAL A 62 4.77 7.19 2.52
N LEU A 63 3.86 6.29 2.14
CA LEU A 63 3.96 4.87 2.44
C LEU A 63 4.15 4.06 1.16
N VAL A 64 4.81 2.92 1.31
CA VAL A 64 4.91 1.89 0.28
C VAL A 64 4.05 0.72 0.75
N VAL A 65 2.98 0.42 0.04
CA VAL A 65 2.02 -0.60 0.45
C VAL A 65 1.99 -1.73 -0.57
N CYS A 66 2.46 -2.91 -0.15
CA CYS A 66 2.37 -4.10 -0.97
C CYS A 66 1.00 -4.73 -0.79
N HIS A 67 0.32 -5.01 -1.89
CA HIS A 67 -1.04 -5.52 -1.84
C HIS A 67 -1.32 -6.40 -3.05
N CYS A 68 -2.41 -7.14 -2.99
CA CYS A 68 -2.92 -7.88 -4.14
C CYS A 68 -4.42 -7.63 -4.25
N HIS A 69 -4.97 -7.96 -5.42
CA HIS A 69 -6.40 -7.81 -5.68
C HIS A 69 -7.07 -9.17 -5.61
N ARG A 70 -8.25 -9.21 -5.00
CA ARG A 70 -9.07 -10.41 -4.91
C ARG A 70 -10.45 -10.12 -5.44
N GLN A 71 -11.17 -11.18 -5.83
CA GLN A 71 -12.54 -11.10 -6.35
C GLN A 71 -12.65 -10.08 -7.49
N ASP A 72 -11.83 -10.28 -8.51
CA ASP A 72 -11.81 -9.46 -9.72
C ASP A 72 -11.57 -7.96 -9.41
N GLY A 73 -10.76 -7.71 -8.38
CA GLY A 73 -10.39 -6.35 -8.03
C GLY A 73 -11.32 -5.65 -7.05
N GLU A 74 -12.35 -6.33 -6.57
CA GLU A 74 -13.27 -5.73 -5.60
C GLU A 74 -12.67 -5.63 -4.21
N ILE A 75 -11.72 -6.49 -3.88
CA ILE A 75 -11.09 -6.51 -2.57
C ILE A 75 -9.58 -6.27 -2.73
N ILE A 76 -9.07 -5.35 -1.95
CA ILE A 76 -7.63 -5.12 -1.86
C ILE A 76 -7.14 -5.80 -0.58
N ARG A 77 -6.23 -6.76 -0.76
CA ARG A 77 -5.60 -7.43 0.38
C ARG A 77 -4.25 -6.79 0.65
N ILE A 78 -4.11 -6.16 1.82
CA ILE A 78 -2.85 -5.53 2.22
C ILE A 78 -1.93 -6.61 2.77
N VAL A 79 -0.70 -6.65 2.26
CA VAL A 79 0.29 -7.67 2.61
C VAL A 79 1.39 -7.10 3.49
N SER A 80 1.86 -5.89 3.20
CA SER A 80 2.86 -5.20 4.01
C SER A 80 2.81 -3.70 3.73
N ALA A 81 3.35 -2.92 4.67
CA ALA A 81 3.40 -1.48 4.52
C ALA A 81 4.62 -0.94 5.26
N ARG A 82 5.30 0.01 4.67
CA ARG A 82 6.45 0.66 5.29
C ARG A 82 6.52 2.12 4.87
N LYS A 83 7.31 2.89 5.57
CA LYS A 83 7.58 4.27 5.15
C LYS A 83 8.42 4.26 3.89
N ALA A 84 8.14 5.21 3.00
CA ALA A 84 8.95 5.37 1.81
C ALA A 84 10.35 5.84 2.17
N ASP A 85 11.34 5.41 1.40
CA ASP A 85 12.69 5.91 1.55
C ASP A 85 12.83 7.25 0.82
N ARG A 86 14.03 7.83 0.87
CA ARG A 86 14.27 9.15 0.27
C ARG A 86 13.98 9.18 -1.23
N ASP A 87 14.40 8.15 -1.95
CA ASP A 87 14.21 8.10 -3.40
C ASP A 87 12.73 7.93 -3.76
N GLU A 88 12.02 7.13 -2.98
CA GLU A 88 10.59 6.93 -3.17
C GLU A 88 9.82 8.21 -2.87
N ILE A 89 10.21 8.95 -1.84
CA ILE A 89 9.60 10.25 -1.54
C ILE A 89 9.81 11.21 -2.71
N LYS A 90 11.01 11.24 -3.28
CA LYS A 90 11.29 12.07 -4.45
C LYS A 90 10.43 11.67 -5.64
N GLN A 91 10.25 10.38 -5.84
CA GLN A 91 9.39 9.88 -6.91
C GLN A 91 7.96 10.33 -6.72
N TYR A 92 7.45 10.22 -5.49
CA TYR A 92 6.11 10.68 -5.17
C TYR A 92 5.96 12.18 -5.43
N GLN A 93 6.92 12.98 -4.98
CA GLN A 93 6.91 14.43 -5.19
C GLN A 93 6.95 14.79 -6.68
N TRP A 94 7.69 14.01 -7.47
CA TRP A 94 7.74 14.18 -8.92
C TRP A 94 6.33 14.02 -9.53
N TRP A 95 5.57 13.04 -9.05
CA TRP A 95 4.22 12.79 -9.55
C TRP A 95 3.25 13.94 -9.26
N LEU A 96 3.52 14.73 -8.25
CA LEU A 96 2.67 15.86 -7.87
C LEU A 96 2.77 17.06 -8.82
N ARG A 97 3.74 17.06 -9.74
CA ARG A 97 3.98 18.18 -10.64
C ARG A 97 2.98 18.27 -11.77
#